data_a4bdb462054940c354ba2d03ecacd0f2
#
_entry.id   a4bdb462054940c354ba2d03ecacd0f2
#
_cell.length_a   1.000
_cell.length_b   1.000
_cell.length_c   1.000
_cell.angle_alpha   90.00
_cell.angle_beta   90.00
_cell.angle_gamma   90.00
#
_symmetry.space_group_name_H-M   'P 1'
#
loop_
_entity.id
_entity.type
_entity.pdbx_description
1 polymer ?
#
loop_
_entity_poly.entity_id
_entity_poly.type
_entity_poly.pdbx_seq_one_letter_code
_entity_poly.pdbx_strand_id
1 'polypeptide(L)'
;MSRVITYNTAAKAGVLSYLGEGGKLTAEQHRVLGMVRDRAEAAQRDLDAQRVDWGPAIPEALGHLLDGRADSTAHYAAGAYVTALQCIIDINGSDPYELGVYSKPATFFLALDEELRRVGVSEDLLLYPHVFSGPPKEIPFFFPHAVDGPHIGMFPLAKAKPAADAYRAAYEAVSPDFRSEVYGFVVLLEREHDEWEYATKAIDWYDQDTIFFSITG
;
A
#
# COMPACT_ATOMS: atom_id res chain seq x y z
N MET A 1 -12.40 16.04 -2.03
CA MET A 1 -12.32 15.26 -0.79
C MET A 1 -10.85 15.09 -0.44
N SER A 2 -10.48 15.30 0.84
CA SER A 2 -9.12 15.01 1.29
C SER A 2 -8.95 13.51 1.50
N ARG A 3 -7.75 12.99 1.23
CA ARG A 3 -7.41 11.59 1.43
C ARG A 3 -6.21 11.46 2.35
N VAL A 4 -6.26 10.48 3.22
CA VAL A 4 -5.14 10.10 4.07
C VAL A 4 -4.30 9.08 3.32
N ILE A 5 -2.99 9.28 3.32
CA ILE A 5 -2.03 8.27 2.85
C ILE A 5 -1.31 7.73 4.07
N THR A 6 -1.39 6.42 4.26
CA THR A 6 -0.59 5.68 5.24
C THR A 6 0.34 4.72 4.50
N TYR A 7 1.32 4.19 5.19
CA TYR A 7 2.17 3.13 4.67
C TYR A 7 2.61 2.18 5.79
N ASN A 8 2.94 0.97 5.40
CA ASN A 8 3.57 -0.04 6.24
C ASN A 8 4.48 -0.93 5.37
N THR A 9 5.36 -1.69 6.00
CA THR A 9 6.22 -2.65 5.30
C THR A 9 5.69 -4.05 5.48
N ALA A 10 5.76 -4.87 4.41
CA ALA A 10 5.37 -6.27 4.46
C ALA A 10 6.17 -7.10 3.43
N ALA A 11 6.17 -8.42 3.61
CA ALA A 11 6.59 -9.36 2.59
C ALA A 11 5.53 -9.48 1.50
N LYS A 12 5.81 -8.99 0.28
CA LYS A 12 4.85 -9.08 -0.82
C LYS A 12 4.43 -10.53 -1.11
N ALA A 13 5.38 -11.46 -1.08
CA ALA A 13 5.08 -12.88 -1.26
C ALA A 13 4.17 -13.44 -0.16
N GLY A 14 4.37 -12.99 1.10
CA GLY A 14 3.52 -13.33 2.23
C GLY A 14 2.07 -12.88 2.01
N VAL A 15 1.87 -11.63 1.60
CA VAL A 15 0.53 -11.09 1.26
C VAL A 15 -0.13 -11.89 0.14
N LEU A 16 0.62 -12.16 -0.96
CA LEU A 16 0.12 -12.91 -2.11
C LEU A 16 -0.26 -14.36 -1.77
N SER A 17 0.40 -14.97 -0.79
CA SER A 17 0.17 -16.36 -0.40
C SER A 17 -1.22 -16.66 0.15
N TYR A 18 -1.99 -15.63 0.51
CA TYR A 18 -3.40 -15.79 0.90
C TYR A 18 -4.35 -15.83 -0.30
N LEU A 19 -3.95 -15.28 -1.44
CA LEU A 19 -4.85 -15.03 -2.56
C LEU A 19 -5.01 -16.28 -3.43
N GLY A 20 -6.23 -16.80 -3.50
CA GLY A 20 -6.54 -18.03 -4.27
C GLY A 20 -6.14 -19.34 -3.59
N GLU A 21 -5.66 -19.29 -2.37
CA GLU A 21 -5.14 -20.46 -1.65
C GLU A 21 -5.96 -20.84 -0.39
N GLY A 22 -7.21 -20.35 -0.29
CA GLY A 22 -8.04 -20.48 0.91
C GLY A 22 -8.19 -21.91 1.47
N GLY A 23 -8.01 -22.94 0.63
CA GLY A 23 -8.02 -24.35 1.05
C GLY A 23 -6.62 -24.96 1.31
N LYS A 24 -5.52 -24.21 1.11
CA LYS A 24 -4.14 -24.73 1.19
C LYS A 24 -3.25 -23.96 2.17
N LEU A 25 -3.84 -23.05 2.96
CA LEU A 25 -3.10 -22.27 3.93
C LEU A 25 -2.45 -23.17 4.99
N THR A 26 -1.26 -22.80 5.44
CA THR A 26 -0.58 -23.46 6.57
C THR A 26 -1.32 -23.20 7.87
N ALA A 27 -1.02 -23.97 8.92
CA ALA A 27 -1.63 -23.77 10.25
C ALA A 27 -1.36 -22.36 10.80
N GLU A 28 -0.17 -21.81 10.56
CA GLU A 28 0.18 -20.44 10.95
C GLU A 28 -0.62 -19.41 10.15
N GLN A 29 -0.73 -19.57 8.84
CA GLN A 29 -1.56 -18.70 8.01
C GLN A 29 -3.03 -18.74 8.42
N HIS A 30 -3.56 -19.90 8.82
CA HIS A 30 -4.92 -19.99 9.36
C HIS A 30 -5.08 -19.19 10.66
N ARG A 31 -4.08 -19.21 11.54
CA ARG A 31 -4.08 -18.40 12.77
C ARG A 31 -4.10 -16.91 12.45
N VAL A 32 -3.21 -16.47 11.57
CA VAL A 32 -3.12 -15.07 11.11
C VAL A 32 -4.41 -14.65 10.40
N LEU A 33 -5.01 -15.54 9.60
CA LEU A 33 -6.28 -15.25 8.91
C LEU A 33 -7.43 -14.95 9.86
N GLY A 34 -7.42 -15.48 11.09
CA GLY A 34 -8.37 -15.06 12.13
C GLY A 34 -8.27 -13.57 12.40
N MET A 35 -7.06 -13.04 12.58
CA MET A 35 -6.81 -11.61 12.80
C MET A 35 -7.20 -10.77 11.58
N VAL A 36 -6.93 -11.27 10.36
CA VAL A 36 -7.35 -10.58 9.11
C VAL A 36 -8.87 -10.47 9.04
N ARG A 37 -9.62 -11.52 9.43
CA ARG A 37 -11.09 -11.49 9.47
C ARG A 37 -11.61 -10.49 10.50
N ASP A 38 -11.04 -10.47 11.70
CA ASP A 38 -11.41 -9.49 12.73
C ASP A 38 -11.16 -8.04 12.23
N ARG A 39 -10.07 -7.83 11.52
CA ARG A 39 -9.74 -6.54 10.89
C ARG A 39 -10.76 -6.17 9.81
N ALA A 40 -11.15 -7.14 8.95
CA ALA A 40 -12.15 -6.93 7.91
C ALA A 40 -13.54 -6.60 8.50
N GLU A 41 -13.94 -7.27 9.59
CA GLU A 41 -15.17 -6.94 10.31
C GLU A 41 -15.12 -5.54 10.95
N ALA A 42 -13.96 -5.13 11.47
CA ALA A 42 -13.78 -3.78 11.99
C ALA A 42 -13.93 -2.74 10.88
N ALA A 43 -13.28 -2.95 9.73
CA ALA A 43 -13.39 -2.08 8.56
C ALA A 43 -14.85 -1.98 8.05
N GLN A 44 -15.60 -3.10 8.07
CA GLN A 44 -17.02 -3.08 7.72
C GLN A 44 -17.83 -2.22 8.69
N ARG A 45 -17.62 -2.36 10.00
CA ARG A 45 -18.32 -1.53 11.00
C ARG A 45 -18.07 -0.03 10.79
N ASP A 46 -16.85 0.34 10.40
CA ASP A 46 -16.50 1.73 10.12
C ASP A 46 -17.24 2.26 8.87
N LEU A 47 -17.37 1.44 7.81
CA LEU A 47 -18.17 1.79 6.62
C LEU A 47 -19.66 1.91 6.95
N ASP A 48 -20.20 0.98 7.73
CA ASP A 48 -21.60 1.00 8.18
C ASP A 48 -21.90 2.29 8.98
N ALA A 49 -20.98 2.67 9.88
CA ALA A 49 -21.10 3.91 10.66
C ALA A 49 -21.09 5.16 9.77
N GLN A 50 -20.35 5.14 8.67
CA GLN A 50 -20.29 6.18 7.66
C GLN A 50 -21.42 6.08 6.64
N ARG A 51 -22.25 5.03 6.65
CA ARG A 51 -23.30 4.73 5.68
C ARG A 51 -22.78 4.59 4.25
N VAL A 52 -21.58 4.02 4.12
CA VAL A 52 -20.96 3.75 2.82
C VAL A 52 -21.30 2.30 2.42
N ASP A 53 -21.88 2.14 1.23
CA ASP A 53 -22.19 0.83 0.64
C ASP A 53 -21.36 0.63 -0.62
N TRP A 54 -20.48 -0.35 -0.60
CA TRP A 54 -19.65 -0.74 -1.75
C TRP A 54 -20.16 -1.99 -2.45
N GLY A 55 -21.30 -2.54 -2.04
CA GLY A 55 -21.90 -3.75 -2.56
C GLY A 55 -21.51 -4.97 -1.73
N PRO A 56 -20.39 -5.70 -1.98
CA PRO A 56 -20.00 -6.78 -1.09
C PRO A 56 -19.48 -6.21 0.24
N ALA A 57 -19.84 -6.85 1.36
CA ALA A 57 -19.25 -6.54 2.65
C ALA A 57 -17.75 -6.87 2.63
N ILE A 58 -16.93 -6.15 3.44
CA ILE A 58 -15.47 -6.39 3.47
C ILE A 58 -15.11 -7.84 3.83
N PRO A 59 -15.78 -8.51 4.81
CA PRO A 59 -15.55 -9.94 5.07
C PRO A 59 -15.91 -10.85 3.89
N GLU A 60 -16.95 -10.51 3.12
CA GLU A 60 -17.35 -11.23 1.91
C GLU A 60 -16.29 -11.04 0.81
N ALA A 61 -15.85 -9.80 0.56
CA ALA A 61 -14.78 -9.48 -0.38
C ALA A 61 -13.48 -10.22 -0.01
N LEU A 62 -13.12 -10.28 1.28
CA LEU A 62 -12.00 -11.08 1.76
C LEU A 62 -12.17 -12.56 1.40
N GLY A 63 -13.36 -13.15 1.64
CA GLY A 63 -13.66 -14.53 1.23
C GLY A 63 -13.43 -14.76 -0.26
N HIS A 64 -13.89 -13.84 -1.10
CA HIS A 64 -13.66 -13.90 -2.55
C HIS A 64 -12.16 -13.89 -2.90
N LEU A 65 -11.37 -13.02 -2.29
CA LEU A 65 -9.92 -12.96 -2.53
C LEU A 65 -9.21 -14.27 -2.13
N LEU A 66 -9.60 -14.86 -0.99
CA LEU A 66 -9.07 -16.16 -0.55
C LEU A 66 -9.45 -17.29 -1.52
N ASP A 67 -10.62 -17.21 -2.15
CA ASP A 67 -11.09 -18.14 -3.18
C ASP A 67 -10.49 -17.88 -4.58
N GLY A 68 -9.65 -16.86 -4.73
CA GLY A 68 -9.01 -16.52 -6.00
C GLY A 68 -9.92 -15.80 -6.99
N ARG A 69 -10.85 -15.00 -6.50
CA ARG A 69 -11.78 -14.24 -7.34
C ARG A 69 -12.05 -12.83 -6.77
N ALA A 70 -12.45 -11.93 -7.65
CA ALA A 70 -12.94 -10.60 -7.31
C ALA A 70 -14.02 -10.20 -8.33
N ASP A 71 -15.10 -10.96 -8.38
CA ASP A 71 -16.08 -11.03 -9.45
C ASP A 71 -17.43 -10.36 -9.13
N SER A 72 -17.53 -9.62 -8.03
CA SER A 72 -18.74 -8.84 -7.74
C SER A 72 -18.96 -7.77 -8.81
N THR A 73 -20.18 -7.69 -9.30
CA THR A 73 -20.63 -6.71 -10.32
C THR A 73 -21.18 -5.43 -9.71
N ALA A 74 -21.16 -5.28 -8.39
CA ALA A 74 -21.60 -4.07 -7.73
C ALA A 74 -20.70 -2.87 -8.13
N HIS A 75 -21.32 -1.70 -8.30
CA HIS A 75 -20.64 -0.53 -8.89
C HIS A 75 -19.37 -0.11 -8.15
N TYR A 76 -19.37 -0.21 -6.82
CA TYR A 76 -18.23 0.18 -5.99
C TYR A 76 -17.46 -1.02 -5.39
N ALA A 77 -17.70 -2.24 -5.89
CA ALA A 77 -17.08 -3.46 -5.36
C ALA A 77 -15.55 -3.40 -5.30
N ALA A 78 -14.91 -2.66 -6.20
CA ALA A 78 -13.47 -2.46 -6.19
C ALA A 78 -12.97 -1.88 -4.85
N GLY A 79 -13.75 -0.97 -4.21
CA GLY A 79 -13.42 -0.43 -2.89
C GLY A 79 -13.38 -1.52 -1.81
N ALA A 80 -14.36 -2.42 -1.81
CA ALA A 80 -14.42 -3.54 -0.88
C ALA A 80 -13.22 -4.49 -1.05
N TYR A 81 -12.85 -4.84 -2.28
CA TYR A 81 -11.70 -5.70 -2.56
C TYR A 81 -10.37 -5.05 -2.18
N VAL A 82 -10.18 -3.75 -2.47
CA VAL A 82 -8.98 -3.01 -2.07
C VAL A 82 -8.87 -2.98 -0.54
N THR A 83 -9.97 -2.72 0.18
CA THR A 83 -9.97 -2.71 1.65
C THR A 83 -9.72 -4.11 2.22
N ALA A 84 -10.29 -5.16 1.63
CA ALA A 84 -10.04 -6.54 2.05
C ALA A 84 -8.56 -6.93 1.86
N LEU A 85 -7.94 -6.54 0.72
CA LEU A 85 -6.52 -6.73 0.50
C LEU A 85 -5.67 -5.93 1.50
N GLN A 86 -6.07 -4.69 1.82
CA GLN A 86 -5.39 -3.89 2.84
C GLN A 86 -5.44 -4.58 4.22
N CYS A 87 -6.54 -5.23 4.58
CA CYS A 87 -6.60 -6.01 5.83
C CYS A 87 -5.58 -7.15 5.88
N ILE A 88 -5.31 -7.80 4.74
CA ILE A 88 -4.24 -8.82 4.64
C ILE A 88 -2.87 -8.15 4.83
N ILE A 89 -2.63 -7.01 4.17
CA ILE A 89 -1.37 -6.26 4.28
C ILE A 89 -1.14 -5.81 5.72
N ASP A 90 -2.12 -5.18 6.36
CA ASP A 90 -2.03 -4.62 7.72
C ASP A 90 -1.64 -5.69 8.76
N ILE A 91 -2.16 -6.89 8.63
CA ILE A 91 -1.91 -7.97 9.61
C ILE A 91 -0.60 -8.72 9.33
N ASN A 92 -0.10 -8.68 8.09
CA ASN A 92 1.16 -9.32 7.70
C ASN A 92 2.34 -8.34 7.63
N GLY A 93 2.11 -7.07 7.94
CA GLY A 93 3.11 -6.01 7.87
C GLY A 93 3.43 -5.37 9.21
N SER A 94 4.23 -4.30 9.16
CA SER A 94 4.47 -3.41 10.29
C SER A 94 3.22 -2.60 10.64
N ASP A 95 3.22 -1.95 11.80
CA ASP A 95 2.18 -0.96 12.12
C ASP A 95 2.16 0.17 11.07
N PRO A 96 0.96 0.62 10.66
CA PRO A 96 0.86 1.66 9.65
C PRO A 96 1.28 3.02 10.20
N TYR A 97 2.04 3.76 9.39
CA TYR A 97 2.42 5.15 9.65
C TYR A 97 1.66 6.10 8.71
N GLU A 98 1.23 7.25 9.22
CA GLU A 98 0.63 8.29 8.40
C GLU A 98 1.72 9.05 7.64
N LEU A 99 1.61 9.07 6.30
CA LEU A 99 2.44 9.90 5.44
C LEU A 99 1.91 11.34 5.41
N GLY A 100 0.59 11.50 5.33
CA GLY A 100 -0.06 12.81 5.33
C GLY A 100 -1.47 12.81 4.75
N VAL A 101 -2.07 14.00 4.76
CA VAL A 101 -3.42 14.26 4.25
C VAL A 101 -3.35 15.17 3.02
N TYR A 102 -3.86 14.71 1.89
CA TYR A 102 -3.78 15.40 0.60
C TYR A 102 -5.17 15.65 0.02
N SER A 103 -5.45 16.86 -0.44
CA SER A 103 -6.75 17.20 -1.05
C SER A 103 -6.95 16.58 -2.43
N LYS A 104 -5.89 16.38 -3.20
CA LYS A 104 -5.88 15.78 -4.54
C LYS A 104 -4.57 14.99 -4.72
N PRO A 105 -4.42 13.84 -4.03
CA PRO A 105 -3.11 13.19 -3.97
C PRO A 105 -2.55 12.81 -5.35
N ALA A 106 -3.35 12.26 -6.26
CA ALA A 106 -2.88 11.92 -7.59
C ALA A 106 -2.30 13.12 -8.36
N THR A 107 -3.01 14.27 -8.33
CA THR A 107 -2.54 15.50 -8.98
C THR A 107 -1.27 16.03 -8.32
N PHE A 108 -1.22 15.99 -6.99
CA PHE A 108 -0.04 16.43 -6.23
C PHE A 108 1.20 15.61 -6.54
N PHE A 109 1.08 14.26 -6.49
CA PHE A 109 2.21 13.38 -6.76
C PHE A 109 2.66 13.40 -8.22
N LEU A 110 1.75 13.63 -9.19
CA LEU A 110 2.14 13.88 -10.58
C LEU A 110 2.98 15.16 -10.71
N ALA A 111 2.56 16.25 -10.06
CA ALA A 111 3.31 17.50 -10.09
C ALA A 111 4.67 17.39 -9.37
N LEU A 112 4.71 16.64 -8.27
CA LEU A 112 5.96 16.33 -7.57
C LEU A 112 6.92 15.52 -8.45
N ASP A 113 6.42 14.52 -9.17
CA ASP A 113 7.24 13.74 -10.10
C ASP A 113 7.76 14.57 -11.28
N GLU A 114 6.95 15.49 -11.82
CA GLU A 114 7.41 16.44 -12.83
C GLU A 114 8.57 17.30 -12.32
N GLU A 115 8.47 17.74 -11.06
CA GLU A 115 9.53 18.51 -10.42
C GLU A 115 10.79 17.65 -10.17
N LEU A 116 10.65 16.44 -9.64
CA LEU A 116 11.76 15.51 -9.42
C LEU A 116 12.48 15.16 -10.73
N ARG A 117 11.72 14.94 -11.79
CA ARG A 117 12.26 14.74 -13.16
C ARG A 117 13.03 15.96 -13.66
N ARG A 118 12.49 17.17 -13.44
CA ARG A 118 13.14 18.43 -13.82
C ARG A 118 14.51 18.59 -13.16
N VAL A 119 14.66 18.11 -11.92
CA VAL A 119 15.95 18.19 -11.18
C VAL A 119 16.83 16.95 -11.35
N GLY A 120 16.47 16.04 -12.26
CA GLY A 120 17.33 14.94 -12.72
C GLY A 120 17.16 13.62 -11.95
N VAL A 121 16.10 13.47 -11.18
CA VAL A 121 15.77 12.16 -10.56
C VAL A 121 15.35 11.16 -11.63
N SER A 122 15.86 9.93 -11.53
CA SER A 122 15.58 8.86 -12.49
C SER A 122 14.12 8.41 -12.45
N GLU A 123 13.55 8.08 -13.61
CA GLU A 123 12.15 7.66 -13.80
C GLU A 123 11.74 6.48 -12.89
N ASP A 124 12.64 5.55 -12.65
CA ASP A 124 12.38 4.37 -11.83
C ASP A 124 12.36 4.63 -10.32
N LEU A 125 12.71 5.86 -9.90
CA LEU A 125 12.67 6.33 -8.52
C LEU A 125 11.55 7.35 -8.27
N LEU A 126 10.75 7.70 -9.26
CA LEU A 126 9.62 8.63 -9.10
C LEU A 126 8.53 8.04 -8.21
N LEU A 127 7.80 8.91 -7.49
CA LEU A 127 6.87 8.49 -6.45
C LEU A 127 5.50 8.06 -6.98
N TYR A 128 4.95 8.80 -7.94
CA TYR A 128 3.60 8.54 -8.45
C TYR A 128 3.41 7.10 -8.96
N PRO A 129 4.32 6.53 -9.79
CA PRO A 129 4.19 5.16 -10.27
C PRO A 129 4.19 4.11 -9.15
N HIS A 130 4.73 4.45 -7.99
CA HIS A 130 4.78 3.58 -6.83
C HIS A 130 3.59 3.78 -5.89
N VAL A 131 3.31 5.02 -5.49
CA VAL A 131 2.19 5.35 -4.58
C VAL A 131 0.83 4.99 -5.20
N PHE A 132 0.72 5.07 -6.52
CA PHE A 132 -0.50 4.75 -7.28
C PHE A 132 -0.34 3.51 -8.18
N SER A 133 0.56 2.59 -7.83
CA SER A 133 0.80 1.37 -8.64
C SER A 133 -0.41 0.45 -8.76
N GLY A 134 -1.36 0.57 -7.86
CA GLY A 134 -2.42 -0.40 -7.68
C GLY A 134 -1.98 -1.65 -6.91
N PRO A 135 -2.86 -2.65 -6.79
CA PRO A 135 -2.54 -3.92 -6.15
C PRO A 135 -1.44 -4.67 -6.91
N PRO A 136 -0.77 -5.65 -6.27
CA PRO A 136 0.27 -6.46 -6.91
C PRO A 136 -0.19 -7.06 -8.24
N LYS A 137 0.61 -6.90 -9.29
CA LYS A 137 0.31 -7.45 -10.63
C LYS A 137 0.38 -8.98 -10.68
N GLU A 138 1.02 -9.58 -9.69
CA GLU A 138 1.18 -11.02 -9.51
C GLU A 138 -0.08 -11.71 -8.98
N ILE A 139 -1.13 -10.96 -8.61
CA ILE A 139 -2.43 -11.53 -8.22
C ILE A 139 -2.93 -12.40 -9.39
N PRO A 140 -3.24 -13.71 -9.16
CA PRO A 140 -3.46 -14.67 -10.24
C PRO A 140 -4.87 -14.58 -10.89
N PHE A 141 -5.65 -13.56 -10.53
CA PHE A 141 -6.99 -13.33 -11.05
C PHE A 141 -7.21 -11.84 -11.34
N PHE A 142 -8.27 -11.51 -12.07
CA PHE A 142 -8.63 -10.14 -12.33
C PHE A 142 -8.97 -9.41 -11.01
N PHE A 143 -8.27 -8.32 -10.74
CA PHE A 143 -8.54 -7.47 -9.59
C PHE A 143 -9.16 -6.15 -10.09
N PRO A 144 -10.38 -5.78 -9.64
CA PRO A 144 -11.06 -4.61 -10.15
C PRO A 144 -10.38 -3.31 -9.72
N HIS A 145 -10.40 -2.32 -10.59
CA HIS A 145 -9.79 -1.01 -10.33
C HIS A 145 -10.81 -0.08 -9.65
N ALA A 146 -10.43 0.50 -8.52
CA ALA A 146 -11.25 1.50 -7.85
C ALA A 146 -10.99 2.89 -8.48
N VAL A 147 -12.02 3.50 -9.08
CA VAL A 147 -11.89 4.81 -9.74
C VAL A 147 -11.85 5.93 -8.69
N ASP A 148 -12.78 5.90 -7.73
CA ASP A 148 -12.93 6.94 -6.69
C ASP A 148 -12.84 6.38 -5.26
N GLY A 149 -12.40 5.14 -5.12
CA GLY A 149 -12.30 4.41 -3.86
C GLY A 149 -10.91 4.48 -3.20
N PRO A 150 -10.67 3.62 -2.22
CA PRO A 150 -9.35 3.40 -1.66
C PRO A 150 -8.40 2.84 -2.72
N HIS A 151 -7.10 3.15 -2.56
CA HIS A 151 -6.05 2.65 -3.45
C HIS A 151 -4.92 2.04 -2.64
N ILE A 152 -4.19 1.13 -3.26
CA ILE A 152 -2.94 0.57 -2.76
C ILE A 152 -1.81 0.99 -3.69
N GLY A 153 -0.65 1.27 -3.13
CA GLY A 153 0.58 1.47 -3.85
C GLY A 153 1.69 0.61 -3.27
N MET A 154 2.80 0.48 -3.99
CA MET A 154 3.94 -0.34 -3.58
C MET A 154 5.26 0.30 -3.98
N PHE A 155 6.22 0.30 -3.05
CA PHE A 155 7.59 0.71 -3.30
C PHE A 155 8.55 -0.38 -2.80
N PRO A 156 9.43 -0.93 -3.65
CA PRO A 156 10.39 -1.94 -3.22
C PRO A 156 11.40 -1.38 -2.22
N LEU A 157 11.58 -2.02 -1.06
CA LEU A 157 12.56 -1.61 -0.04
C LEU A 157 13.99 -1.54 -0.59
N ALA A 158 14.34 -2.41 -1.53
CA ALA A 158 15.63 -2.36 -2.21
C ALA A 158 15.90 -1.05 -2.98
N LYS A 159 14.85 -0.29 -3.33
CA LYS A 159 14.95 1.02 -3.98
C LYS A 159 14.92 2.19 -2.98
N ALA A 160 14.63 1.96 -1.71
CA ALA A 160 14.44 3.02 -0.73
C ALA A 160 15.70 3.88 -0.57
N LYS A 161 16.87 3.27 -0.36
CA LYS A 161 18.13 4.03 -0.23
C LYS A 161 18.53 4.75 -1.52
N PRO A 162 18.53 4.14 -2.72
CA PRO A 162 18.76 4.86 -3.97
C PRO A 162 17.83 6.05 -4.17
N ALA A 163 16.55 5.92 -3.85
CA ALA A 163 15.59 7.02 -3.97
C ALA A 163 15.87 8.14 -2.95
N ALA A 164 16.09 7.80 -1.69
CA ALA A 164 16.45 8.77 -0.66
C ALA A 164 17.70 9.58 -1.03
N ASP A 165 18.74 8.90 -1.53
CA ASP A 165 19.99 9.55 -1.97
C ASP A 165 19.76 10.49 -3.15
N ALA A 166 18.97 10.06 -4.13
CA ALA A 166 18.63 10.87 -5.30
C ALA A 166 17.82 12.13 -4.89
N TYR A 167 16.83 11.97 -4.01
CA TYR A 167 16.02 13.08 -3.52
C TYR A 167 16.84 14.06 -2.66
N ARG A 168 17.72 13.55 -1.83
CA ARG A 168 18.65 14.37 -1.02
C ARG A 168 19.59 15.17 -1.90
N ALA A 169 20.16 14.55 -2.94
CA ALA A 169 21.04 15.24 -3.88
C ALA A 169 20.32 16.34 -4.67
N ALA A 170 19.04 16.13 -4.99
CA ALA A 170 18.22 17.10 -5.74
C ALA A 170 17.61 18.20 -4.86
N TYR A 171 17.58 18.05 -3.55
CA TYR A 171 16.77 18.83 -2.59
C TYR A 171 16.88 20.36 -2.77
N GLU A 172 18.08 20.89 -2.89
CA GLU A 172 18.30 22.33 -3.04
C GLU A 172 17.80 22.89 -4.38
N ALA A 173 17.74 22.05 -5.42
CA ALA A 173 17.23 22.41 -6.74
C ALA A 173 15.71 22.26 -6.87
N VAL A 174 15.07 21.59 -5.90
CA VAL A 174 13.60 21.43 -5.84
C VAL A 174 12.94 22.76 -5.47
N SER A 175 11.81 23.05 -6.15
CA SER A 175 10.97 24.22 -5.82
C SER A 175 10.57 24.22 -4.36
N PRO A 176 10.57 25.40 -3.69
CA PRO A 176 10.17 25.53 -2.28
C PRO A 176 8.80 24.89 -1.96
N ASP A 177 7.89 24.87 -2.92
CA ASP A 177 6.53 24.31 -2.74
C ASP A 177 6.52 22.80 -2.51
N PHE A 178 7.58 22.09 -2.93
CA PHE A 178 7.69 20.62 -2.79
C PHE A 178 8.76 20.19 -1.77
N ARG A 179 9.57 21.10 -1.23
CA ARG A 179 10.70 20.73 -0.37
C ARG A 179 10.27 19.96 0.88
N SER A 180 9.14 20.33 1.47
CA SER A 180 8.63 19.64 2.67
C SER A 180 8.36 18.16 2.39
N GLU A 181 7.69 17.88 1.29
CA GLU A 181 7.36 16.51 0.89
C GLU A 181 8.58 15.72 0.49
N VAL A 182 9.48 16.33 -0.30
CA VAL A 182 10.74 15.66 -0.68
C VAL A 182 11.56 15.31 0.57
N TYR A 183 11.64 16.22 1.54
CA TYR A 183 12.31 15.93 2.81
C TYR A 183 11.61 14.81 3.59
N GLY A 184 10.27 14.83 3.65
CA GLY A 184 9.48 13.79 4.29
C GLY A 184 9.75 12.42 3.69
N PHE A 185 9.82 12.33 2.35
CA PHE A 185 10.16 11.08 1.66
C PHE A 185 11.62 10.66 1.86
N VAL A 186 12.57 11.58 1.91
CA VAL A 186 13.96 11.24 2.28
C VAL A 186 14.00 10.58 3.64
N VAL A 187 13.36 11.18 4.65
CA VAL A 187 13.35 10.65 6.03
C VAL A 187 12.65 9.29 6.09
N LEU A 188 11.49 9.14 5.41
CA LEU A 188 10.76 7.89 5.34
C LEU A 188 11.62 6.78 4.72
N LEU A 189 12.14 7.01 3.53
CA LEU A 189 12.85 5.99 2.75
C LEU A 189 14.17 5.58 3.42
N GLU A 190 14.88 6.51 4.05
CA GLU A 190 16.09 6.21 4.83
C GLU A 190 15.73 5.34 6.05
N ARG A 191 14.72 5.74 6.82
CA ARG A 191 14.30 4.96 7.99
C ARG A 191 13.91 3.53 7.61
N GLU A 192 13.04 3.37 6.61
CA GLU A 192 12.58 2.04 6.19
C GLU A 192 13.73 1.20 5.62
N HIS A 193 14.69 1.83 4.92
CA HIS A 193 15.88 1.14 4.46
C HIS A 193 16.78 0.68 5.61
N ASP A 194 17.07 1.56 6.57
CA ASP A 194 17.95 1.25 7.70
C ASP A 194 17.36 0.15 8.59
N GLU A 195 16.05 0.20 8.84
CA GLU A 195 15.32 -0.85 9.57
C GLU A 195 15.35 -2.18 8.80
N TRP A 196 15.11 -2.16 7.50
CA TRP A 196 15.19 -3.33 6.63
C TRP A 196 16.59 -3.93 6.60
N GLU A 197 17.61 -3.11 6.42
CA GLU A 197 19.02 -3.57 6.39
C GLU A 197 19.43 -4.19 7.73
N TYR A 198 19.03 -3.56 8.83
CA TYR A 198 19.29 -4.10 10.17
C TYR A 198 18.54 -5.42 10.40
N ALA A 199 17.25 -5.47 10.12
CA ALA A 199 16.42 -6.64 10.35
C ALA A 199 16.87 -7.84 9.50
N THR A 200 17.22 -7.62 8.23
CA THR A 200 17.74 -8.66 7.33
C THR A 200 19.05 -9.28 7.84
N LYS A 201 19.89 -8.51 8.57
CA LYS A 201 21.14 -9.01 9.15
C LYS A 201 20.94 -9.67 10.51
N ALA A 202 19.92 -9.24 11.28
CA ALA A 202 19.73 -9.65 12.68
C ALA A 202 18.69 -10.75 12.87
N ILE A 203 17.82 -10.97 11.90
CA ILE A 203 16.62 -11.84 12.03
C ILE A 203 16.54 -12.77 10.83
N ASP A 204 16.86 -14.05 11.03
CA ASP A 204 16.97 -15.07 9.96
C ASP A 204 15.65 -15.28 9.16
N TRP A 205 14.50 -15.02 9.77
CA TRP A 205 13.17 -15.20 9.16
C TRP A 205 12.55 -13.90 8.63
N TYR A 206 13.29 -12.79 8.68
CA TYR A 206 12.78 -11.51 8.18
C TYR A 206 12.75 -11.48 6.65
N ASP A 207 11.59 -11.24 6.09
CA ASP A 207 11.33 -11.33 4.65
C ASP A 207 10.59 -10.12 4.07
N GLN A 208 10.37 -9.06 4.87
CA GLN A 208 9.73 -7.84 4.36
C GLN A 208 10.59 -7.20 3.26
N ASP A 209 9.97 -6.89 2.13
CA ASP A 209 10.63 -6.42 0.91
C ASP A 209 9.96 -5.21 0.27
N THR A 210 8.77 -4.84 0.76
CA THR A 210 7.90 -3.86 0.09
C THR A 210 7.28 -2.90 1.11
N ILE A 211 7.36 -1.59 0.81
CA ILE A 211 6.55 -0.56 1.43
C ILE A 211 5.20 -0.54 0.69
N PHE A 212 4.11 -0.80 1.40
CA PHE A 212 2.76 -0.66 0.89
C PHE A 212 2.18 0.69 1.28
N PHE A 213 1.64 1.41 0.32
CA PHE A 213 0.87 2.63 0.57
C PHE A 213 -0.62 2.32 0.55
N SER A 214 -1.37 2.90 1.48
CA SER A 214 -2.83 2.88 1.52
C SER A 214 -3.36 4.30 1.40
N ILE A 215 -4.28 4.52 0.46
CA ILE A 215 -4.90 5.82 0.21
C ILE A 215 -6.38 5.68 0.50
N THR A 216 -6.87 6.35 1.56
CA THR A 216 -8.24 6.25 2.06
C THR A 216 -8.88 7.63 2.23
N GLY A 217 -10.20 7.70 2.35
CA GLY A 217 -10.97 8.94 2.56
C GLY A 217 -11.94 9.28 1.44
#